data_120efa48c7d1b5d396898ccc8bd37c81
#
_entry.id   120efa48c7d1b5d396898ccc8bd37c81
#
_cell.length_a   1.000
_cell.length_b   1.000
_cell.length_c   1.000
_cell.angle_alpha   90.00
_cell.angle_beta   90.00
_cell.angle_gamma   90.00
#
_symmetry.space_group_name_H-M   'P 1'
#
loop_
_entity.id
_entity.type
_entity.pdbx_description
1 polymer ?
#
loop_
_entity_poly.entity_id
_entity_poly.type
_entity_poly.pdbx_seq_one_letter_code
_entity_poly.pdbx_strand_id
1 'polypeptide(L)'
;SATFASSTALRDVVSRCIHGVDRNPMAVELAKVALWIESVSPGQPLGFLDANIRCGDALLGVFSLKALEDGVPDEAFKPLTGDDKAAAKYYLQQNKAAKKGQGQFDWLSGGGAMPPKRLAANLSNIKAMPEETVRQVEEKKRRYEAWRHDPARYATRVACDLYTAAFLLPKTEIPFNHGRNMVPTTPDVLTKLGGGQVYGALEAAAVDAAGFARALHWPLAFPDVMVERGGFDVVLGNPPWERIKLQEQEFFAGTEVADAPNAAARTKMIDALATATLASGEPDTAKRALYAAFAVAKRVAEAMSLFARVPGDAGGRFQFTGTGDVNTYALFAEHFLNLTREGGHAGVIVPTGIATDATTAPFFEHLVASQRLAGLIDFENREKLFPAVDSRMKY
;
A
#
# COMPACT_ATOMS: atom_id res chain seq x y z
N SER A 1 -18.63 27.89 -28.34
CA SER A 1 -17.39 27.92 -29.10
C SER A 1 -16.57 26.65 -28.77
N ALA A 2 -15.71 26.22 -29.68
CA ALA A 2 -14.92 25.00 -29.57
C ALA A 2 -14.04 24.94 -28.28
N THR A 3 -13.49 26.06 -27.85
CA THR A 3 -12.65 26.21 -26.65
C THR A 3 -13.42 25.92 -25.36
N PHE A 4 -14.68 26.33 -25.26
CA PHE A 4 -15.51 26.06 -24.09
C PHE A 4 -15.92 24.57 -24.01
N ALA A 5 -16.26 23.97 -25.15
CA ALA A 5 -16.56 22.55 -25.21
C ALA A 5 -15.32 21.68 -24.84
N SER A 6 -14.12 22.11 -25.23
CA SER A 6 -12.86 21.43 -24.88
C SER A 6 -12.56 21.51 -23.39
N SER A 7 -12.74 22.66 -22.72
CA SER A 7 -12.47 22.80 -21.29
C SER A 7 -13.46 22.00 -20.43
N THR A 8 -14.72 21.92 -20.84
CA THR A 8 -15.74 21.11 -20.16
C THR A 8 -15.42 19.62 -20.29
N ALA A 9 -15.04 19.16 -21.49
CA ALA A 9 -14.65 17.77 -21.72
C ALA A 9 -13.41 17.37 -20.90
N LEU A 10 -12.39 18.24 -20.83
CA LEU A 10 -11.20 17.99 -20.03
C LEU A 10 -11.52 17.90 -18.53
N ARG A 11 -12.40 18.78 -18.05
CA ARG A 11 -12.90 18.72 -16.67
C ARG A 11 -13.60 17.40 -16.35
N ASP A 12 -14.45 16.91 -17.25
CA ASP A 12 -15.12 15.62 -17.10
C ASP A 12 -14.13 14.45 -17.07
N VAL A 13 -13.11 14.48 -17.93
CA VAL A 13 -12.03 13.47 -17.92
C VAL A 13 -11.28 13.50 -16.60
N VAL A 14 -10.86 14.67 -16.11
CA VAL A 14 -10.12 14.80 -14.85
C VAL A 14 -10.96 14.31 -13.66
N SER A 15 -12.23 14.71 -13.58
CA SER A 15 -13.08 14.38 -12.44
C SER A 15 -13.56 12.93 -12.42
N ARG A 16 -13.66 12.27 -13.58
CA ARG A 16 -14.27 10.92 -13.70
C ARG A 16 -13.29 9.83 -14.10
N CYS A 17 -12.26 10.14 -14.88
CA CYS A 17 -11.38 9.13 -15.47
C CYS A 17 -10.01 9.07 -14.81
N ILE A 18 -9.49 10.20 -14.32
CA ILE A 18 -8.14 10.24 -13.74
C ILE A 18 -8.17 9.78 -12.29
N HIS A 19 -7.37 8.76 -12.00
CA HIS A 19 -7.13 8.24 -10.67
C HIS A 19 -5.62 8.23 -10.41
N GLY A 20 -5.21 8.46 -9.16
CA GLY A 20 -3.81 8.48 -8.80
C GLY A 20 -3.59 8.01 -7.36
N VAL A 21 -2.45 7.36 -7.16
CA VAL A 21 -1.97 6.96 -5.83
C VAL A 21 -0.52 7.37 -5.71
N ASP A 22 -0.22 8.08 -4.63
CA ASP A 22 1.15 8.39 -4.25
C ASP A 22 1.34 8.19 -2.74
N ARG A 23 2.50 7.71 -2.35
CA ARG A 23 2.84 7.54 -0.94
C ARG A 23 3.12 8.88 -0.25
N ASN A 24 3.55 9.88 -1.00
CA ASN A 24 3.85 11.21 -0.47
C ASN A 24 2.59 12.09 -0.45
N PRO A 25 2.10 12.54 0.73
CA PRO A 25 0.90 13.38 0.81
C PRO A 25 1.08 14.72 0.09
N MET A 26 2.30 15.29 0.06
CA MET A 26 2.56 16.53 -0.68
C MET A 26 2.42 16.31 -2.19
N ALA A 27 2.92 15.18 -2.72
CA ALA A 27 2.77 14.84 -4.13
C ALA A 27 1.29 14.67 -4.50
N VAL A 28 0.48 14.07 -3.61
CA VAL A 28 -0.97 13.96 -3.78
C VAL A 28 -1.63 15.34 -3.90
N GLU A 29 -1.30 16.27 -3.01
CA GLU A 29 -1.88 17.63 -3.07
C GLU A 29 -1.40 18.40 -4.31
N LEU A 30 -0.10 18.28 -4.66
CA LEU A 30 0.42 18.90 -5.89
C LEU A 30 -0.23 18.33 -7.16
N ALA A 31 -0.48 17.00 -7.20
CA ALA A 31 -1.19 16.38 -8.31
C ALA A 31 -2.62 16.92 -8.46
N LYS A 32 -3.35 17.09 -7.34
CA LYS A 32 -4.68 17.71 -7.37
C LYS A 32 -4.63 19.13 -7.91
N VAL A 33 -3.67 19.95 -7.44
CA VAL A 33 -3.48 21.32 -7.91
C VAL A 33 -3.17 21.35 -9.40
N ALA A 34 -2.26 20.50 -9.89
CA ALA A 34 -1.93 20.40 -11.31
C ALA A 34 -3.16 20.02 -12.15
N LEU A 35 -3.93 19.01 -11.71
CA LEU A 35 -5.16 18.60 -12.40
C LEU A 35 -6.23 19.70 -12.40
N TRP A 36 -6.35 20.47 -11.32
CA TRP A 36 -7.25 21.63 -11.28
C TRP A 36 -6.84 22.72 -12.27
N ILE A 37 -5.54 23.04 -12.36
CA ILE A 37 -5.02 24.03 -13.31
C ILE A 37 -5.33 23.60 -14.75
N GLU A 38 -5.09 22.34 -15.08
CA GLU A 38 -5.39 21.82 -16.43
C GLU A 38 -6.89 21.77 -16.75
N SER A 39 -7.74 21.56 -15.74
CA SER A 39 -9.19 21.39 -15.92
C SER A 39 -10.01 22.63 -15.58
N VAL A 40 -9.37 23.80 -15.38
CA VAL A 40 -10.07 25.08 -15.12
C VAL A 40 -11.05 25.39 -16.23
N SER A 41 -12.30 25.63 -15.83
CA SER A 41 -13.37 26.07 -16.73
C SER A 41 -13.99 27.37 -16.20
N PRO A 42 -14.07 28.46 -17.00
CA PRO A 42 -14.61 29.75 -16.55
C PRO A 42 -16.02 29.58 -15.99
N GLY A 43 -16.26 30.17 -14.81
CA GLY A 43 -17.57 30.17 -14.14
C GLY A 43 -17.92 28.86 -13.43
N GLN A 44 -17.02 27.86 -13.42
CA GLN A 44 -17.21 26.59 -12.74
C GLN A 44 -16.30 26.47 -11.51
N PRO A 45 -16.73 25.86 -10.40
CA PRO A 45 -15.87 25.59 -9.25
C PRO A 45 -14.82 24.52 -9.58
N LEU A 46 -13.76 24.41 -8.78
CA LEU A 46 -12.82 23.30 -8.87
C LEU A 46 -13.52 21.98 -8.59
N GLY A 47 -13.23 20.94 -9.38
CA GLY A 47 -13.81 19.61 -9.22
C GLY A 47 -13.35 18.92 -7.93
N PHE A 48 -14.16 17.97 -7.45
CA PHE A 48 -13.84 17.18 -6.26
C PHE A 48 -12.94 15.99 -6.63
N LEU A 49 -11.66 16.03 -6.26
CA LEU A 49 -10.67 15.02 -6.62
C LEU A 49 -10.28 14.07 -5.47
N ASP A 50 -10.73 14.31 -4.22
CA ASP A 50 -10.31 13.50 -3.07
C ASP A 50 -10.76 12.02 -3.14
N ALA A 51 -11.77 11.71 -3.92
CA ALA A 51 -12.17 10.33 -4.18
C ALA A 51 -11.26 9.61 -5.19
N ASN A 52 -10.56 10.36 -6.03
CA ASN A 52 -9.80 9.82 -7.15
C ASN A 52 -8.28 9.86 -6.91
N ILE A 53 -7.77 10.91 -6.25
CA ILE A 53 -6.33 11.06 -5.98
C ILE A 53 -6.08 10.74 -4.51
N ARG A 54 -5.38 9.62 -4.25
CA ARG A 54 -5.28 9.01 -2.93
C ARG A 54 -3.84 8.97 -2.42
N CYS A 55 -3.68 9.22 -1.12
CA CYS A 55 -2.40 9.00 -0.44
C CYS A 55 -2.34 7.59 0.12
N GLY A 56 -1.28 6.85 -0.21
CA GLY A 56 -1.04 5.52 0.33
C GLY A 56 0.06 4.76 -0.40
N ASP A 57 0.55 3.70 0.23
CA ASP A 57 1.51 2.79 -0.38
C ASP A 57 0.78 1.78 -1.27
N ALA A 58 0.97 1.89 -2.58
CA ALA A 58 0.30 1.06 -3.57
C ALA A 58 0.62 -0.44 -3.43
N LEU A 59 1.78 -0.77 -2.87
CA LEU A 59 2.26 -2.15 -2.73
C LEU A 59 1.89 -2.79 -1.39
N LEU A 60 1.46 -2.01 -0.39
CA LEU A 60 1.12 -2.50 0.94
C LEU A 60 -0.38 -2.33 1.23
N GLY A 61 -1.00 -3.37 1.76
CA GLY A 61 -2.42 -3.37 2.11
C GLY A 61 -3.24 -4.38 1.31
N VAL A 62 -4.52 -4.49 1.63
CA VAL A 62 -5.41 -5.48 1.03
C VAL A 62 -5.73 -5.11 -0.42
N PHE A 63 -5.50 -6.04 -1.33
CA PHE A 63 -5.78 -5.89 -2.76
C PHE A 63 -7.17 -6.45 -3.13
N SER A 64 -7.56 -7.56 -2.52
CA SER A 64 -8.87 -8.18 -2.65
C SER A 64 -9.44 -8.49 -1.29
N LEU A 65 -10.70 -8.13 -1.04
CA LEU A 65 -11.38 -8.44 0.23
C LEU A 65 -11.54 -9.95 0.44
N LYS A 66 -11.46 -10.76 -0.60
CA LYS A 66 -11.46 -12.23 -0.50
C LYS A 66 -10.28 -12.74 0.33
N ALA A 67 -9.12 -12.08 0.27
CA ALA A 67 -7.96 -12.46 1.08
C ALA A 67 -8.23 -12.42 2.60
N LEU A 68 -9.21 -11.62 3.04
CA LEU A 68 -9.60 -11.55 4.45
C LEU A 68 -10.38 -12.81 4.89
N GLU A 69 -11.13 -13.45 3.96
CA GLU A 69 -11.87 -14.68 4.23
C GLU A 69 -10.91 -15.86 4.46
N ASP A 70 -9.80 -15.88 3.73
CA ASP A 70 -8.72 -16.88 3.89
C ASP A 70 -7.93 -16.67 5.20
N GLY A 71 -8.11 -15.50 5.84
CA GLY A 71 -7.46 -15.10 7.08
C GLY A 71 -6.00 -14.67 6.88
N VAL A 72 -5.32 -14.36 7.98
CA VAL A 72 -3.93 -13.89 7.98
C VAL A 72 -3.00 -15.02 7.51
N PRO A 73 -2.14 -14.80 6.49
CA PRO A 73 -1.20 -15.83 6.04
C PRO A 73 -0.13 -16.10 7.10
N ASP A 74 0.36 -17.33 7.13
CA ASP A 74 1.36 -17.78 8.12
C ASP A 74 2.68 -16.99 8.00
N GLU A 75 2.98 -16.49 6.82
CA GLU A 75 4.13 -15.65 6.52
C GLU A 75 4.17 -14.39 7.38
N ALA A 76 3.02 -13.84 7.76
CA ALA A 76 2.93 -12.65 8.62
C ALA A 76 3.63 -12.85 9.97
N PHE A 77 3.80 -14.10 10.41
CA PHE A 77 4.39 -14.43 11.69
C PHE A 77 5.85 -14.88 11.60
N LYS A 78 6.50 -14.78 10.43
CA LYS A 78 7.96 -14.92 10.33
C LYS A 78 8.63 -13.80 11.13
N PRO A 79 9.62 -14.11 11.98
CA PRO A 79 10.26 -13.08 12.81
C PRO A 79 11.03 -12.06 11.96
N LEU A 80 10.85 -10.79 12.27
CA LEU A 80 11.60 -9.65 11.74
C LEU A 80 12.66 -9.17 12.75
N THR A 81 13.50 -8.22 12.34
CA THR A 81 14.47 -7.60 13.25
C THR A 81 13.76 -7.03 14.49
N GLY A 82 14.25 -7.40 15.69
CA GLY A 82 13.68 -7.01 16.98
C GLY A 82 12.54 -7.89 17.49
N ASP A 83 12.10 -8.90 16.72
CA ASP A 83 11.10 -9.86 17.22
C ASP A 83 11.73 -10.92 18.12
N ASP A 84 10.98 -11.35 19.14
CA ASP A 84 11.26 -12.56 19.90
C ASP A 84 10.79 -13.79 19.10
N LYS A 85 11.68 -14.77 18.90
CA LYS A 85 11.39 -15.97 18.11
C LYS A 85 10.31 -16.86 18.75
N ALA A 86 10.24 -16.90 20.08
CA ALA A 86 9.24 -17.69 20.80
C ALA A 86 7.87 -17.03 20.68
N ALA A 87 7.82 -15.69 20.78
CA ALA A 87 6.59 -14.93 20.55
C ALA A 87 6.08 -15.08 19.11
N ALA A 88 6.95 -14.94 18.11
CA ALA A 88 6.58 -15.15 16.72
C ALA A 88 6.03 -16.57 16.46
N LYS A 89 6.67 -17.59 17.04
CA LYS A 89 6.20 -18.98 16.97
C LYS A 89 4.85 -19.17 17.65
N TYR A 90 4.63 -18.52 18.80
CA TYR A 90 3.36 -18.56 19.51
C TYR A 90 2.21 -18.03 18.65
N TYR A 91 2.35 -16.82 18.08
CA TYR A 91 1.33 -16.24 17.22
C TYR A 91 1.07 -17.07 15.96
N LEU A 92 2.12 -17.64 15.35
CA LEU A 92 1.98 -18.58 14.23
C LEU A 92 1.13 -19.79 14.60
N GLN A 93 1.39 -20.41 15.77
CA GLN A 93 0.63 -21.55 16.25
C GLN A 93 -0.83 -21.21 16.53
N GLN A 94 -1.10 -20.07 17.15
CA GLN A 94 -2.45 -19.57 17.38
C GLN A 94 -3.21 -19.38 16.07
N ASN A 95 -2.56 -18.74 15.10
CA ASN A 95 -3.17 -18.50 13.78
C ASN A 95 -3.49 -19.83 13.06
N LYS A 96 -2.55 -20.78 13.03
CA LYS A 96 -2.75 -22.11 12.43
C LYS A 96 -3.86 -22.91 13.11
N ALA A 97 -3.93 -22.89 14.43
CA ALA A 97 -4.96 -23.58 15.19
C ALA A 97 -6.36 -23.01 14.86
N ALA A 98 -6.46 -21.69 14.79
CA ALA A 98 -7.70 -21.01 14.43
C ALA A 98 -8.16 -21.37 13.01
N LYS A 99 -7.26 -21.35 12.02
CA LYS A 99 -7.58 -21.71 10.64
C LYS A 99 -8.06 -23.16 10.49
N LYS A 100 -7.51 -24.11 11.25
CA LYS A 100 -7.93 -25.51 11.21
C LYS A 100 -9.35 -25.76 11.71
N GLY A 101 -9.81 -24.96 12.64
CA GLY A 101 -11.19 -25.02 13.20
C GLY A 101 -12.22 -24.23 12.42
N GLN A 102 -11.81 -23.57 11.36
CA GLN A 102 -12.65 -22.62 10.65
C GLN A 102 -13.34 -23.27 9.45
N GLY A 103 -14.69 -23.27 9.46
CA GLY A 103 -15.49 -23.51 8.25
C GLY A 103 -15.41 -22.32 7.30
N GLN A 104 -16.05 -22.45 6.13
CA GLN A 104 -16.14 -21.35 5.16
C GLN A 104 -16.87 -20.17 5.82
N PHE A 105 -16.17 -19.04 5.98
CA PHE A 105 -16.73 -17.84 6.60
C PHE A 105 -17.42 -16.98 5.53
N ASP A 106 -18.75 -16.84 5.66
CA ASP A 106 -19.54 -15.94 4.80
C ASP A 106 -19.89 -14.67 5.58
N TRP A 107 -19.05 -13.64 5.46
CA TRP A 107 -19.27 -12.34 6.09
C TRP A 107 -20.31 -11.48 5.37
N LEU A 108 -20.67 -11.85 4.14
CA LEU A 108 -21.68 -11.15 3.35
C LEU A 108 -23.08 -11.28 3.98
N SER A 109 -23.31 -12.37 4.73
CA SER A 109 -24.58 -12.63 5.45
C SER A 109 -24.58 -12.06 6.87
N GLY A 110 -23.45 -11.61 7.41
CA GLY A 110 -23.27 -11.35 8.85
C GLY A 110 -23.55 -9.93 9.35
N GLY A 111 -23.85 -8.95 8.50
CA GLY A 111 -24.34 -7.62 8.93
C GLY A 111 -23.32 -6.67 9.58
N GLY A 112 -22.05 -7.01 9.73
CA GLY A 112 -21.07 -6.18 10.43
C GLY A 112 -20.28 -5.23 9.51
N ALA A 113 -19.40 -5.78 8.69
CA ALA A 113 -18.61 -5.01 7.72
C ALA A 113 -19.43 -4.70 6.46
N MET A 114 -19.06 -3.63 5.75
CA MET A 114 -19.76 -3.23 4.53
C MET A 114 -19.37 -4.16 3.37
N PRO A 115 -20.32 -4.85 2.73
CA PRO A 115 -20.04 -5.73 1.60
C PRO A 115 -19.43 -4.98 0.40
N PRO A 116 -18.57 -5.63 -0.41
CA PRO A 116 -17.88 -5.00 -1.54
C PRO A 116 -18.81 -4.27 -2.52
N LYS A 117 -19.92 -4.89 -2.91
CA LYS A 117 -20.91 -4.28 -3.81
C LYS A 117 -21.54 -3.00 -3.23
N ARG A 118 -21.79 -2.96 -1.92
CA ARG A 118 -22.35 -1.78 -1.25
C ARG A 118 -21.31 -0.67 -1.14
N LEU A 119 -20.04 -1.01 -0.89
CA LEU A 119 -18.91 -0.06 -0.93
C LEU A 119 -18.86 0.64 -2.28
N ALA A 120 -18.91 -0.15 -3.36
CA ALA A 120 -18.82 0.33 -4.73
C ALA A 120 -20.03 1.20 -5.10
N ALA A 121 -21.25 0.72 -4.91
CA ALA A 121 -22.46 1.46 -5.23
C ALA A 121 -22.55 2.81 -4.48
N ASN A 122 -22.16 2.85 -3.21
CA ASN A 122 -22.16 4.09 -2.45
C ASN A 122 -21.18 5.12 -3.03
N LEU A 123 -19.96 4.72 -3.39
CA LEU A 123 -19.00 5.63 -3.98
C LEU A 123 -19.41 6.06 -5.38
N SER A 124 -19.91 5.14 -6.22
CA SER A 124 -20.43 5.45 -7.56
C SER A 124 -21.54 6.50 -7.50
N ASN A 125 -22.47 6.39 -6.56
CA ASN A 125 -23.52 7.37 -6.35
C ASN A 125 -22.98 8.74 -5.96
N ILE A 126 -21.95 8.79 -5.09
CA ILE A 126 -21.30 10.05 -4.70
C ILE A 126 -20.58 10.67 -5.90
N LYS A 127 -19.83 9.88 -6.66
CA LYS A 127 -19.10 10.35 -7.86
C LYS A 127 -20.04 10.87 -8.94
N ALA A 128 -21.23 10.31 -9.07
CA ALA A 128 -22.26 10.74 -10.03
C ALA A 128 -22.93 12.08 -9.68
N MET A 129 -22.73 12.60 -8.46
CA MET A 129 -23.30 13.91 -8.08
C MET A 129 -22.73 15.04 -8.93
N PRO A 130 -23.57 16.06 -9.30
CA PRO A 130 -23.13 17.19 -10.10
C PRO A 130 -22.12 18.09 -9.36
N GLU A 131 -21.30 18.81 -10.13
CA GLU A 131 -20.24 19.72 -9.66
C GLU A 131 -20.28 21.07 -10.38
N GLU A 132 -21.47 21.54 -10.77
CA GLU A 132 -21.64 22.77 -11.54
C GLU A 132 -21.56 24.03 -10.68
N THR A 133 -21.83 23.90 -9.38
CA THR A 133 -21.82 25.00 -8.42
C THR A 133 -20.97 24.65 -7.19
N VAL A 134 -20.43 25.66 -6.51
CA VAL A 134 -19.69 25.49 -5.26
C VAL A 134 -20.48 24.67 -4.24
N ARG A 135 -21.78 24.97 -4.09
CA ARG A 135 -22.67 24.24 -3.17
C ARG A 135 -22.78 22.75 -3.49
N GLN A 136 -22.80 22.39 -4.77
CA GLN A 136 -22.83 20.97 -5.20
C GLN A 136 -21.51 20.27 -4.88
N VAL A 137 -20.38 20.91 -5.09
CA VAL A 137 -19.05 20.37 -4.74
C VAL A 137 -18.93 20.18 -3.22
N GLU A 138 -19.36 21.16 -2.42
CA GLU A 138 -19.37 21.05 -0.96
C GLU A 138 -20.28 19.92 -0.47
N GLU A 139 -21.48 19.76 -1.05
CA GLU A 139 -22.39 18.66 -0.73
C GLU A 139 -21.78 17.30 -1.08
N LYS A 140 -21.15 17.19 -2.25
CA LYS A 140 -20.42 15.98 -2.66
C LYS A 140 -19.30 15.64 -1.69
N LYS A 141 -18.50 16.62 -1.29
CA LYS A 141 -17.46 16.47 -0.27
C LYS A 141 -18.03 16.00 1.05
N ARG A 142 -19.11 16.61 1.53
CA ARG A 142 -19.79 16.24 2.77
C ARG A 142 -20.29 14.78 2.72
N ARG A 143 -20.90 14.37 1.60
CA ARG A 143 -21.38 13.01 1.39
C ARG A 143 -20.23 12.00 1.37
N TYR A 144 -19.12 12.35 0.72
CA TYR A 144 -17.93 11.54 0.68
C TYR A 144 -17.31 11.35 2.07
N GLU A 145 -17.20 12.42 2.87
CA GLU A 145 -16.71 12.32 4.25
C GLU A 145 -17.65 11.51 5.13
N ALA A 146 -18.95 11.68 5.02
CA ALA A 146 -19.93 10.85 5.74
C ALA A 146 -19.77 9.36 5.37
N TRP A 147 -19.58 9.04 4.10
CA TRP A 147 -19.33 7.66 3.65
C TRP A 147 -17.99 7.12 4.17
N ARG A 148 -16.94 7.94 4.22
CA ARG A 148 -15.64 7.55 4.80
C ARG A 148 -15.76 7.16 6.27
N HIS A 149 -16.65 7.81 7.01
CA HIS A 149 -16.88 7.59 8.45
C HIS A 149 -18.05 6.65 8.73
N ASP A 150 -18.65 6.04 7.71
CA ASP A 150 -19.71 5.03 7.92
C ASP A 150 -19.20 3.89 8.80
N PRO A 151 -19.92 3.50 9.89
CA PRO A 151 -19.45 2.48 10.83
C PRO A 151 -19.18 1.12 10.19
N ALA A 152 -20.01 0.70 9.22
CA ALA A 152 -19.82 -0.58 8.55
C ALA A 152 -18.60 -0.54 7.59
N ARG A 153 -18.36 0.59 6.93
CA ARG A 153 -17.13 0.81 6.15
C ARG A 153 -15.91 0.86 7.06
N TYR A 154 -16.01 1.52 8.21
CA TYR A 154 -14.96 1.55 9.22
C TYR A 154 -14.60 0.13 9.68
N ALA A 155 -15.59 -0.72 9.95
CA ALA A 155 -15.36 -2.11 10.33
C ALA A 155 -14.59 -2.88 9.23
N THR A 156 -14.95 -2.69 7.94
CA THR A 156 -14.22 -3.28 6.82
C THR A 156 -12.77 -2.76 6.77
N ARG A 157 -12.57 -1.46 6.98
CA ARG A 157 -11.23 -0.86 7.02
C ARG A 157 -10.38 -1.45 8.14
N VAL A 158 -10.94 -1.54 9.34
CA VAL A 158 -10.21 -2.10 10.50
C VAL A 158 -9.85 -3.57 10.26
N ALA A 159 -10.71 -4.35 9.62
CA ALA A 159 -10.37 -5.73 9.25
C ALA A 159 -9.17 -5.78 8.28
N CYS A 160 -9.11 -4.86 7.31
CA CYS A 160 -7.95 -4.72 6.42
C CYS A 160 -6.70 -4.24 7.18
N ASP A 161 -6.86 -3.29 8.11
CA ASP A 161 -5.77 -2.80 8.96
C ASP A 161 -5.22 -3.92 9.85
N LEU A 162 -6.09 -4.74 10.49
CA LEU A 162 -5.70 -5.91 11.28
C LEU A 162 -4.91 -6.93 10.43
N TYR A 163 -5.41 -7.25 9.24
CA TYR A 163 -4.70 -8.15 8.32
C TYR A 163 -3.28 -7.65 8.01
N THR A 164 -3.16 -6.37 7.67
CA THR A 164 -1.87 -5.75 7.32
C THR A 164 -0.96 -5.60 8.53
N ALA A 165 -1.52 -5.24 9.70
CA ALA A 165 -0.79 -5.06 10.95
C ALA A 165 -0.17 -6.36 11.50
N ALA A 166 -0.69 -7.53 11.12
CA ALA A 166 -0.06 -8.81 11.45
C ALA A 166 1.38 -8.92 10.93
N PHE A 167 1.69 -8.27 9.79
CA PHE A 167 3.04 -8.16 9.26
C PHE A 167 3.87 -7.07 9.96
N LEU A 168 3.22 -5.96 10.34
CA LEU A 168 3.89 -4.75 10.80
C LEU A 168 4.20 -4.76 12.30
N LEU A 169 3.29 -5.27 13.13
CA LEU A 169 3.41 -5.18 14.57
C LEU A 169 4.53 -6.09 15.12
N PRO A 170 5.31 -5.60 16.10
CA PRO A 170 6.39 -6.38 16.71
C PRO A 170 5.84 -7.55 17.52
N LYS A 171 6.51 -8.69 17.40
CA LYS A 171 6.19 -9.94 18.10
C LYS A 171 7.19 -10.13 19.25
N THR A 172 7.06 -9.30 20.30
CA THR A 172 8.04 -9.22 21.39
C THR A 172 7.62 -10.00 22.63
N GLU A 173 6.33 -10.24 22.81
CA GLU A 173 5.81 -10.84 24.05
C GLU A 173 4.79 -11.95 23.76
N ILE A 174 4.83 -13.01 24.55
CA ILE A 174 3.78 -14.01 24.63
C ILE A 174 2.82 -13.55 25.73
N PRO A 175 1.49 -13.44 25.47
CA PRO A 175 0.54 -13.06 26.50
C PRO A 175 0.61 -13.98 27.73
N PHE A 176 0.79 -13.39 28.90
CA PHE A 176 0.89 -14.13 30.15
C PHE A 176 -0.52 -14.47 30.69
N ASN A 177 -0.70 -15.67 31.22
CA ASN A 177 -1.96 -16.12 31.87
C ASN A 177 -3.25 -15.78 31.13
N HIS A 178 -3.37 -16.21 29.86
CA HIS A 178 -4.52 -15.91 29.01
C HIS A 178 -4.70 -14.40 28.74
N GLY A 179 -3.63 -13.63 28.83
CA GLY A 179 -3.61 -12.24 28.40
C GLY A 179 -4.02 -12.08 26.93
N ARG A 180 -4.34 -10.84 26.55
CA ARG A 180 -4.84 -10.58 25.20
C ARG A 180 -3.69 -10.42 24.22
N ASN A 181 -3.84 -10.99 23.03
CA ASN A 181 -2.87 -10.82 21.94
C ASN A 181 -2.73 -9.35 21.55
N MET A 182 -1.49 -8.94 21.29
CA MET A 182 -1.16 -7.61 20.77
C MET A 182 -0.69 -7.66 19.31
N VAL A 183 -0.70 -8.84 18.68
CA VAL A 183 -0.51 -9.04 17.24
C VAL A 183 -1.76 -9.69 16.67
N PRO A 184 -2.36 -9.13 15.61
CA PRO A 184 -3.59 -9.67 15.04
C PRO A 184 -3.39 -11.07 14.45
N THR A 185 -4.42 -11.88 14.58
CA THR A 185 -4.51 -13.22 13.99
C THR A 185 -5.80 -13.36 13.19
N THR A 186 -5.99 -14.47 12.50
CA THR A 186 -7.20 -14.72 11.70
C THR A 186 -8.51 -14.49 12.47
N PRO A 187 -8.68 -14.97 13.73
CA PRO A 187 -9.89 -14.69 14.50
C PRO A 187 -10.22 -13.21 14.66
N ASP A 188 -9.19 -12.34 14.83
CA ASP A 188 -9.42 -10.90 15.01
C ASP A 188 -9.99 -10.28 13.74
N VAL A 189 -9.42 -10.64 12.58
CA VAL A 189 -9.88 -10.18 11.25
C VAL A 189 -11.33 -10.61 11.02
N LEU A 190 -11.65 -11.88 11.24
CA LEU A 190 -12.98 -12.44 10.98
C LEU A 190 -14.01 -11.93 11.97
N THR A 191 -13.65 -11.78 13.25
CA THR A 191 -14.53 -11.16 14.25
C THR A 191 -14.92 -9.76 13.80
N LYS A 192 -13.97 -8.96 13.30
CA LYS A 192 -14.25 -7.61 12.83
C LYS A 192 -15.13 -7.59 11.58
N LEU A 193 -14.87 -8.50 10.63
CA LEU A 193 -15.73 -8.67 9.45
C LEU A 193 -17.16 -9.06 9.80
N GLY A 194 -17.34 -9.93 10.78
CA GLY A 194 -18.65 -10.31 11.29
C GLY A 194 -19.35 -9.26 12.16
N GLY A 195 -18.75 -8.09 12.37
CA GLY A 195 -19.30 -7.01 13.20
C GLY A 195 -19.05 -7.17 14.70
N GLY A 196 -18.23 -8.13 15.08
CA GLY A 196 -17.84 -8.35 16.47
C GLY A 196 -16.83 -7.31 16.98
N GLN A 197 -16.61 -7.32 18.29
CA GLN A 197 -15.65 -6.45 18.96
C GLN A 197 -14.28 -7.13 19.05
N VAL A 198 -13.25 -6.45 18.62
CA VAL A 198 -11.84 -6.82 18.82
C VAL A 198 -11.32 -6.06 20.04
N TYR A 199 -10.28 -6.57 20.68
CA TYR A 199 -9.65 -5.89 21.80
C TYR A 199 -9.21 -4.47 21.40
N GLY A 200 -9.72 -3.45 22.09
CA GLY A 200 -9.56 -2.06 21.70
C GLY A 200 -8.11 -1.60 21.54
N ALA A 201 -7.19 -2.05 22.41
CA ALA A 201 -5.78 -1.71 22.27
C ALA A 201 -5.13 -2.38 21.04
N LEU A 202 -5.54 -3.61 20.70
CA LEU A 202 -5.09 -4.29 19.47
C LEU A 202 -5.64 -3.58 18.23
N GLU A 203 -6.92 -3.20 18.23
CA GLU A 203 -7.54 -2.44 17.14
C GLU A 203 -6.81 -1.12 16.92
N ALA A 204 -6.57 -0.34 17.99
CA ALA A 204 -5.84 0.91 17.91
C ALA A 204 -4.42 0.72 17.36
N ALA A 205 -3.66 -0.25 17.90
CA ALA A 205 -2.31 -0.54 17.43
C ALA A 205 -2.28 -0.95 15.95
N ALA A 206 -3.27 -1.71 15.49
CA ALA A 206 -3.37 -2.12 14.09
C ALA A 206 -3.67 -0.93 13.16
N VAL A 207 -4.62 -0.07 13.54
CA VAL A 207 -4.95 1.16 12.79
C VAL A 207 -3.76 2.10 12.71
N ASP A 208 -3.03 2.29 13.83
CA ASP A 208 -1.85 3.14 13.88
C ASP A 208 -0.71 2.58 13.03
N ALA A 209 -0.44 1.26 13.11
CA ALA A 209 0.62 0.62 12.32
C ALA A 209 0.33 0.69 10.81
N ALA A 210 -0.89 0.38 10.40
CA ALA A 210 -1.31 0.48 9.01
C ALA A 210 -1.27 1.93 8.51
N GLY A 211 -1.71 2.89 9.34
CA GLY A 211 -1.67 4.32 9.05
C GLY A 211 -0.24 4.85 8.92
N PHE A 212 0.67 4.48 9.82
CA PHE A 212 2.08 4.85 9.76
C PHE A 212 2.75 4.31 8.48
N ALA A 213 2.50 3.04 8.15
CA ALA A 213 2.99 2.41 6.93
C ALA A 213 2.27 2.92 5.66
N ARG A 214 1.23 3.74 5.82
CA ARG A 214 0.37 4.25 4.74
C ARG A 214 -0.25 3.15 3.89
N ALA A 215 -0.67 2.06 4.51
CA ALA A 215 -1.29 0.96 3.81
C ALA A 215 -2.49 1.41 2.97
N LEU A 216 -2.53 1.01 1.70
CA LEU A 216 -3.63 1.31 0.79
C LEU A 216 -4.46 0.05 0.55
N HIS A 217 -5.70 0.06 0.97
CA HIS A 217 -6.63 -1.04 0.70
C HIS A 217 -7.41 -0.70 -0.59
N TRP A 218 -7.00 -1.30 -1.70
CA TRP A 218 -7.52 -1.00 -3.03
C TRP A 218 -9.04 -1.08 -3.15
N PRO A 219 -9.73 -2.11 -2.57
CA PRO A 219 -11.19 -2.20 -2.60
C PRO A 219 -11.91 -1.12 -1.79
N LEU A 220 -11.20 -0.45 -0.86
CA LEU A 220 -11.73 0.67 -0.07
C LEU A 220 -11.34 2.03 -0.66
N ALA A 221 -10.22 2.08 -1.37
CA ALA A 221 -9.77 3.30 -2.05
C ALA A 221 -10.58 3.58 -3.32
N PHE A 222 -10.80 2.54 -4.13
CA PHE A 222 -11.48 2.60 -5.43
C PHE A 222 -12.48 1.45 -5.60
N PRO A 223 -13.48 1.32 -4.73
CA PRO A 223 -14.41 0.18 -4.79
C PRO A 223 -15.24 0.15 -6.09
N ASP A 224 -15.58 1.31 -6.65
CA ASP A 224 -16.25 1.47 -7.93
C ASP A 224 -15.43 0.91 -9.11
N VAL A 225 -14.11 1.00 -9.04
CA VAL A 225 -13.21 0.45 -10.04
C VAL A 225 -12.91 -1.02 -9.77
N MET A 226 -12.47 -1.34 -8.55
CA MET A 226 -11.97 -2.68 -8.23
C MET A 226 -13.06 -3.74 -8.12
N VAL A 227 -14.26 -3.35 -7.66
CA VAL A 227 -15.37 -4.30 -7.41
C VAL A 227 -16.37 -4.32 -8.55
N GLU A 228 -16.78 -3.15 -9.08
CA GLU A 228 -17.80 -3.09 -10.14
C GLU A 228 -17.20 -3.36 -11.53
N ARG A 229 -16.02 -2.79 -11.82
CA ARG A 229 -15.40 -2.84 -13.16
C ARG A 229 -14.32 -3.89 -13.29
N GLY A 230 -13.86 -4.49 -12.18
CA GLY A 230 -12.79 -5.49 -12.16
C GLY A 230 -11.40 -4.91 -12.42
N GLY A 231 -11.23 -3.59 -12.36
CA GLY A 231 -9.97 -2.89 -12.56
C GLY A 231 -10.08 -1.64 -13.44
N PHE A 232 -8.93 -1.01 -13.70
CA PHE A 232 -8.82 0.20 -14.52
C PHE A 232 -8.77 -0.14 -16.02
N ASP A 233 -9.28 0.75 -16.87
CA ASP A 233 -9.18 0.62 -18.32
C ASP A 233 -7.74 0.83 -18.80
N VAL A 234 -7.03 1.78 -18.17
CA VAL A 234 -5.64 2.11 -18.47
C VAL A 234 -4.90 2.34 -17.17
N VAL A 235 -3.73 1.71 -17.04
CA VAL A 235 -2.78 1.93 -15.92
C VAL A 235 -1.46 2.41 -16.50
N LEU A 236 -0.98 3.57 -16.07
CA LEU A 236 0.27 4.15 -16.55
C LEU A 236 1.16 4.52 -15.37
N GLY A 237 2.46 4.32 -15.50
CA GLY A 237 3.40 4.79 -14.50
C GLY A 237 4.86 4.54 -14.81
N ASN A 238 5.68 5.30 -14.09
CA ASN A 238 7.12 5.09 -13.97
C ASN A 238 7.42 4.82 -12.49
N PRO A 239 7.35 3.55 -12.05
CA PRO A 239 7.56 3.20 -10.65
C PRO A 239 9.01 3.40 -10.23
N PRO A 240 9.30 3.48 -8.91
CA PRO A 240 10.68 3.50 -8.43
C PRO A 240 11.40 2.19 -8.78
N TRP A 241 12.73 2.27 -9.03
CA TRP A 241 13.56 1.13 -9.45
C TRP A 241 14.48 0.63 -8.33
N GLU A 242 14.00 0.66 -7.11
CA GLU A 242 14.77 0.36 -5.91
C GLU A 242 14.46 -1.05 -5.37
N ARG A 243 15.35 -1.56 -4.52
CA ARG A 243 15.06 -2.76 -3.72
C ARG A 243 14.15 -2.41 -2.56
N ILE A 244 13.30 -3.35 -2.14
CA ILE A 244 12.52 -3.20 -0.91
C ILE A 244 13.46 -3.40 0.29
N LYS A 245 14.31 -2.43 0.54
CA LYS A 245 15.18 -2.36 1.72
C LYS A 245 15.31 -0.91 2.11
N LEU A 246 15.30 -0.64 3.43
CA LEU A 246 15.60 0.70 3.89
C LEU A 246 17.04 1.06 3.50
N GLN A 247 17.19 2.14 2.75
CA GLN A 247 18.49 2.69 2.39
C GLN A 247 19.02 3.50 3.58
N GLU A 248 19.91 2.87 4.36
CA GLU A 248 20.43 3.47 5.60
C GLU A 248 21.10 4.83 5.37
N GLN A 249 21.87 4.97 4.27
CA GLN A 249 22.54 6.24 3.94
C GLN A 249 21.53 7.38 3.67
N GLU A 250 20.44 7.06 2.98
CA GLU A 250 19.39 8.05 2.69
C GLU A 250 18.60 8.41 3.94
N PHE A 251 18.26 7.41 4.78
CA PHE A 251 17.57 7.65 6.04
C PHE A 251 18.34 8.57 6.97
N PHE A 252 19.67 8.38 7.05
CA PHE A 252 20.56 9.17 7.89
C PHE A 252 21.18 10.37 7.15
N ALA A 253 20.69 10.75 5.96
CA ALA A 253 21.22 11.88 5.21
C ALA A 253 21.33 13.15 6.06
N GLY A 254 22.47 13.84 5.99
CA GLY A 254 22.77 15.01 6.81
C GLY A 254 23.23 14.70 8.25
N THR A 255 23.48 13.44 8.58
CA THR A 255 24.10 13.03 9.84
C THR A 255 25.44 12.32 9.60
N GLU A 256 26.31 12.26 10.62
CA GLU A 256 27.60 11.53 10.57
C GLU A 256 27.43 10.05 10.21
N VAL A 257 26.24 9.47 10.47
CA VAL A 257 25.95 8.06 10.16
C VAL A 257 25.94 7.82 8.64
N ALA A 258 25.44 8.78 7.85
CA ALA A 258 25.43 8.68 6.39
C ALA A 258 26.85 8.65 5.81
N ASP A 259 27.77 9.37 6.44
CA ASP A 259 29.17 9.54 5.99
C ASP A 259 30.09 8.40 6.47
N ALA A 260 29.54 7.38 7.13
CA ALA A 260 30.32 6.23 7.60
C ALA A 260 31.12 5.57 6.45
N PRO A 261 32.40 5.24 6.66
CA PRO A 261 33.31 4.78 5.60
C PRO A 261 32.92 3.43 4.98
N ASN A 262 32.14 2.63 5.70
CA ASN A 262 31.62 1.34 5.22
C ASN A 262 30.39 0.90 6.02
N ALA A 263 29.72 -0.16 5.55
CA ALA A 263 28.50 -0.68 6.17
C ALA A 263 28.72 -1.13 7.64
N ALA A 264 29.86 -1.74 7.96
CA ALA A 264 30.16 -2.20 9.33
C ALA A 264 30.31 -1.03 10.31
N ALA A 265 30.99 0.05 9.88
CA ALA A 265 31.13 1.28 10.66
C ALA A 265 29.72 1.94 10.85
N ARG A 266 28.93 2.00 9.80
CA ARG A 266 27.56 2.54 9.86
C ARG A 266 26.70 1.77 10.84
N THR A 267 26.69 0.45 10.81
CA THR A 267 25.95 -0.38 11.77
C THR A 267 26.35 -0.06 13.20
N LYS A 268 27.66 0.05 13.50
CA LYS A 268 28.13 0.44 14.84
C LYS A 268 27.66 1.83 15.26
N MET A 269 27.66 2.80 14.35
CA MET A 269 27.17 4.15 14.64
C MET A 269 25.66 4.15 14.89
N ILE A 270 24.89 3.38 14.13
CA ILE A 270 23.44 3.22 14.33
C ILE A 270 23.16 2.60 15.70
N ASP A 271 23.83 1.51 16.04
CA ASP A 271 23.66 0.83 17.34
C ASP A 271 24.02 1.74 18.51
N ALA A 272 25.03 2.59 18.36
CA ALA A 272 25.41 3.57 19.38
C ALA A 272 24.32 4.62 19.63
N LEU A 273 23.48 4.95 18.66
CA LEU A 273 22.35 5.88 18.86
C LEU A 273 21.34 5.34 19.88
N ALA A 274 21.15 4.03 19.97
CA ALA A 274 20.18 3.40 20.86
C ALA A 274 20.45 3.70 22.35
N THR A 275 21.73 3.82 22.71
CA THR A 275 22.20 4.01 24.08
C THR A 275 22.89 5.34 24.29
N ALA A 276 22.79 6.28 23.33
CA ALA A 276 23.49 7.56 23.36
C ALA A 276 23.17 8.36 24.63
N THR A 277 24.22 8.97 25.19
CA THR A 277 24.16 9.87 26.36
C THR A 277 24.83 11.19 26.02
N LEU A 278 24.38 12.25 26.71
CA LEU A 278 25.02 13.57 26.69
C LEU A 278 26.30 13.54 27.53
N ALA A 279 27.12 14.56 27.44
CA ALA A 279 28.31 14.72 28.27
C ALA A 279 28.00 14.79 29.78
N SER A 280 26.76 15.15 30.12
CA SER A 280 26.23 15.13 31.50
C SER A 280 25.95 13.72 32.03
N GLY A 281 25.99 12.68 31.20
CA GLY A 281 25.57 11.32 31.54
C GLY A 281 24.08 11.03 31.35
N GLU A 282 23.27 12.05 31.08
CA GLU A 282 21.85 11.89 30.80
C GLU A 282 21.59 11.30 29.39
N PRO A 283 20.46 10.63 29.19
CA PRO A 283 20.08 10.11 27.84
C PRO A 283 20.04 11.22 26.79
N ASP A 284 20.73 11.01 25.65
CA ASP A 284 20.56 11.85 24.47
C ASP A 284 19.22 11.50 23.78
N THR A 285 18.18 12.24 24.15
CA THR A 285 16.83 11.98 23.69
C THR A 285 16.69 12.14 22.18
N ALA A 286 17.43 13.05 21.55
CA ALA A 286 17.40 13.28 20.11
C ALA A 286 18.01 12.09 19.34
N LYS A 287 19.17 11.61 19.74
CA LYS A 287 19.82 10.44 19.13
C LYS A 287 19.01 9.16 19.33
N ARG A 288 18.47 8.96 20.54
CA ARG A 288 17.61 7.81 20.83
C ARG A 288 16.30 7.85 20.03
N ALA A 289 15.68 9.02 19.86
CA ALA A 289 14.52 9.20 19.01
C ALA A 289 14.82 8.89 17.51
N LEU A 290 16.00 9.31 17.04
CA LEU A 290 16.47 8.99 15.69
C LEU A 290 16.64 7.48 15.49
N TYR A 291 17.22 6.78 16.48
CA TYR A 291 17.30 5.31 16.45
C TYR A 291 15.92 4.66 16.43
N ALA A 292 15.00 5.12 17.28
CA ALA A 292 13.64 4.59 17.32
C ALA A 292 12.92 4.77 15.97
N ALA A 293 13.05 5.95 15.36
CA ALA A 293 12.49 6.21 14.01
C ALA A 293 13.11 5.30 12.96
N PHE A 294 14.43 5.08 13.01
CA PHE A 294 15.11 4.12 12.11
C PHE A 294 14.61 2.70 12.30
N ALA A 295 14.48 2.24 13.54
CA ALA A 295 14.02 0.88 13.85
C ALA A 295 12.60 0.63 13.29
N VAL A 296 11.71 1.62 13.42
CA VAL A 296 10.35 1.56 12.86
C VAL A 296 10.40 1.53 11.34
N ALA A 297 11.16 2.41 10.70
CA ALA A 297 11.28 2.46 9.24
C ALA A 297 11.88 1.15 8.67
N LYS A 298 12.90 0.60 9.34
CA LYS A 298 13.51 -0.68 8.98
C LYS A 298 12.50 -1.81 9.06
N ARG A 299 11.73 -1.87 10.15
CA ARG A 299 10.68 -2.87 10.32
C ARG A 299 9.61 -2.78 9.24
N VAL A 300 9.17 -1.57 8.86
CA VAL A 300 8.20 -1.39 7.77
C VAL A 300 8.76 -1.94 6.46
N ALA A 301 10.01 -1.65 6.13
CA ALA A 301 10.65 -2.17 4.91
C ALA A 301 10.77 -3.71 4.92
N GLU A 302 11.16 -4.31 6.05
CA GLU A 302 11.22 -5.76 6.23
C GLU A 302 9.81 -6.39 6.14
N ALA A 303 8.81 -5.78 6.76
CA ALA A 303 7.41 -6.23 6.70
C ALA A 303 6.84 -6.15 5.27
N MET A 304 7.13 -5.08 4.54
CA MET A 304 6.76 -4.95 3.13
C MET A 304 7.40 -6.04 2.27
N SER A 305 8.69 -6.31 2.49
CA SER A 305 9.40 -7.39 1.81
C SER A 305 8.79 -8.76 2.11
N LEU A 306 8.38 -8.99 3.35
CA LEU A 306 7.71 -10.21 3.77
C LEU A 306 6.30 -10.32 3.17
N PHE A 307 5.55 -9.21 3.18
CA PHE A 307 4.22 -9.10 2.58
C PHE A 307 4.25 -9.41 1.08
N ALA A 308 5.23 -8.88 0.35
CA ALA A 308 5.40 -9.12 -1.07
C ALA A 308 5.72 -10.60 -1.40
N ARG A 309 6.30 -11.34 -0.44
CA ARG A 309 6.67 -12.75 -0.61
C ARG A 309 5.61 -13.75 -0.17
N VAL A 310 4.42 -13.30 0.21
CA VAL A 310 3.31 -14.22 0.49
C VAL A 310 2.99 -15.00 -0.78
N PRO A 311 2.99 -16.35 -0.76
CA PRO A 311 2.65 -17.16 -1.92
C PRO A 311 1.22 -16.94 -2.41
N GLY A 312 0.98 -17.14 -3.71
CA GLY A 312 -0.33 -16.93 -4.32
C GLY A 312 -1.43 -17.82 -3.73
N ASP A 313 -1.10 -19.07 -3.40
CA ASP A 313 -2.00 -20.03 -2.74
C ASP A 313 -2.32 -19.65 -1.28
N ALA A 314 -1.49 -18.80 -0.67
CA ALA A 314 -1.71 -18.20 0.65
C ALA A 314 -2.33 -16.80 0.58
N GLY A 315 -2.89 -16.38 -0.56
CA GLY A 315 -3.51 -15.07 -0.76
C GLY A 315 -2.55 -13.95 -1.16
N GLY A 316 -1.30 -14.26 -1.50
CA GLY A 316 -0.32 -13.30 -1.98
C GLY A 316 -0.65 -12.78 -3.37
N ARG A 317 -0.38 -11.50 -3.62
CA ARG A 317 -0.70 -10.84 -4.89
C ARG A 317 0.45 -10.77 -5.89
N PHE A 318 1.68 -11.02 -5.44
CA PHE A 318 2.89 -10.96 -6.28
C PHE A 318 3.40 -12.38 -6.53
N GLN A 319 2.64 -13.13 -7.33
CA GLN A 319 2.89 -14.55 -7.57
C GLN A 319 4.16 -14.79 -8.38
N PHE A 320 4.54 -13.85 -9.24
CA PHE A 320 5.66 -13.96 -10.15
C PHE A 320 6.87 -13.17 -9.72
N THR A 321 6.67 -11.99 -9.11
CA THR A 321 7.76 -11.05 -8.78
C THR A 321 8.08 -10.99 -7.29
N GLY A 322 7.28 -11.62 -6.43
CA GLY A 322 7.47 -11.67 -4.97
C GLY A 322 8.56 -12.63 -4.49
N THR A 323 9.46 -13.11 -5.38
CA THR A 323 10.49 -14.11 -5.08
C THR A 323 11.90 -13.54 -5.26
N GLY A 324 12.89 -14.18 -4.66
CA GLY A 324 14.31 -13.79 -4.81
C GLY A 324 14.62 -12.40 -4.22
N ASP A 325 15.45 -11.62 -4.91
CA ASP A 325 15.78 -10.24 -4.54
C ASP A 325 14.73 -9.28 -5.10
N VAL A 326 13.74 -8.98 -4.27
CA VAL A 326 12.53 -8.25 -4.70
C VAL A 326 12.85 -6.78 -4.98
N ASN A 327 12.59 -6.36 -6.22
CA ASN A 327 12.70 -4.98 -6.67
C ASN A 327 11.32 -4.34 -6.85
N THR A 328 11.21 -3.08 -6.50
CA THR A 328 9.93 -2.35 -6.58
C THR A 328 9.39 -2.26 -7.99
N TYR A 329 10.25 -2.03 -9.01
CA TYR A 329 9.79 -1.97 -10.41
C TYR A 329 9.10 -3.25 -10.87
N ALA A 330 9.61 -4.42 -10.45
CA ALA A 330 9.03 -5.71 -10.81
C ALA A 330 7.67 -5.91 -10.13
N LEU A 331 7.57 -5.59 -8.83
CA LEU A 331 6.30 -5.61 -8.12
C LEU A 331 5.27 -4.65 -8.74
N PHE A 332 5.69 -3.45 -9.12
CA PHE A 332 4.78 -2.50 -9.78
C PHE A 332 4.34 -2.98 -11.14
N ALA A 333 5.20 -3.62 -11.93
CA ALA A 333 4.83 -4.20 -13.22
C ALA A 333 3.73 -5.27 -13.07
N GLU A 334 3.91 -6.20 -12.13
CA GLU A 334 2.87 -7.19 -11.80
C GLU A 334 1.62 -6.54 -11.18
N HIS A 335 1.81 -5.53 -10.35
CA HIS A 335 0.71 -4.78 -9.77
C HIS A 335 -0.14 -4.06 -10.84
N PHE A 336 0.49 -3.45 -11.84
CA PHE A 336 -0.22 -2.82 -12.95
C PHE A 336 -1.01 -3.83 -13.76
N LEU A 337 -0.44 -5.02 -14.00
CA LEU A 337 -1.17 -6.12 -14.61
C LEU A 337 -2.45 -6.46 -13.80
N ASN A 338 -2.31 -6.56 -12.47
CA ASN A 338 -3.42 -6.91 -11.57
C ASN A 338 -4.46 -5.78 -11.41
N LEU A 339 -4.06 -4.53 -11.56
CA LEU A 339 -4.96 -3.37 -11.54
C LEU A 339 -5.74 -3.18 -12.84
N THR A 340 -5.24 -3.72 -13.95
CA THR A 340 -5.83 -3.56 -15.27
C THR A 340 -6.95 -4.58 -15.48
N ARG A 341 -8.15 -4.10 -15.79
CA ARG A 341 -9.29 -4.97 -16.10
C ARG A 341 -9.05 -5.79 -17.38
N GLU A 342 -9.86 -6.82 -17.60
CA GLU A 342 -9.87 -7.54 -18.87
C GLU A 342 -10.18 -6.58 -20.03
N GLY A 343 -9.40 -6.67 -21.11
CA GLY A 343 -9.47 -5.76 -22.26
C GLY A 343 -8.90 -4.36 -22.00
N GLY A 344 -8.35 -4.08 -20.81
CA GLY A 344 -7.63 -2.84 -20.51
C GLY A 344 -6.16 -2.89 -20.95
N HIS A 345 -5.44 -1.78 -20.75
CA HIS A 345 -4.05 -1.62 -21.14
C HIS A 345 -3.19 -1.10 -19.99
N ALA A 346 -1.97 -1.61 -19.87
CA ALA A 346 -0.97 -1.06 -18.95
C ALA A 346 0.27 -0.60 -19.71
N GLY A 347 0.81 0.57 -19.33
CA GLY A 347 2.08 1.08 -19.84
C GLY A 347 3.00 1.40 -18.66
N VAL A 348 4.18 0.79 -18.62
CA VAL A 348 5.11 0.94 -17.52
C VAL A 348 6.54 1.15 -18.01
N ILE A 349 7.26 2.09 -17.39
CA ILE A 349 8.67 2.31 -17.64
C ILE A 349 9.44 1.56 -16.57
N VAL A 350 10.20 0.54 -16.97
CA VAL A 350 10.95 -0.33 -16.05
C VAL A 350 12.34 -0.64 -16.63
N PRO A 351 13.33 -1.00 -15.78
CA PRO A 351 14.60 -1.50 -16.27
C PRO A 351 14.42 -2.72 -17.20
N THR A 352 15.28 -2.86 -18.20
CA THR A 352 15.31 -3.99 -19.15
C THR A 352 15.39 -5.35 -18.44
N GLY A 353 15.88 -5.37 -17.18
CA GLY A 353 15.88 -6.53 -16.29
C GLY A 353 14.52 -7.21 -16.15
N ILE A 354 13.41 -6.50 -16.41
CA ILE A 354 12.06 -7.13 -16.41
C ILE A 354 11.97 -8.30 -17.40
N ALA A 355 12.70 -8.23 -18.52
CA ALA A 355 12.71 -9.25 -19.56
C ALA A 355 13.98 -10.12 -19.55
N THR A 356 15.03 -9.73 -18.83
CA THR A 356 16.35 -10.37 -18.93
C THR A 356 16.85 -11.02 -17.64
N ASP A 357 16.32 -10.62 -16.48
CA ASP A 357 16.77 -11.13 -15.19
C ASP A 357 16.04 -12.44 -14.82
N ALA A 358 16.79 -13.40 -14.27
CA ALA A 358 16.25 -14.68 -13.83
C ALA A 358 15.13 -14.53 -12.77
N THR A 359 15.17 -13.48 -11.94
CA THR A 359 14.16 -13.22 -10.90
C THR A 359 12.83 -12.75 -11.44
N THR A 360 12.80 -12.16 -12.63
CA THR A 360 11.59 -11.65 -13.31
C THR A 360 11.14 -12.57 -14.45
N ALA A 361 11.93 -13.58 -14.81
CA ALA A 361 11.59 -14.53 -15.87
C ALA A 361 10.20 -15.15 -15.72
N PRO A 362 9.73 -15.60 -14.53
CA PRO A 362 8.38 -16.15 -14.38
C PRO A 362 7.28 -15.14 -14.75
N PHE A 363 7.48 -13.87 -14.44
CA PHE A 363 6.53 -12.81 -14.80
C PHE A 363 6.51 -12.57 -16.31
N PHE A 364 7.69 -12.47 -16.92
CA PHE A 364 7.81 -12.25 -18.36
C PHE A 364 7.25 -13.43 -19.16
N GLU A 365 7.55 -14.67 -18.75
CA GLU A 365 6.98 -15.88 -19.32
C GLU A 365 5.45 -15.89 -19.23
N HIS A 366 4.91 -15.50 -18.07
CA HIS A 366 3.46 -15.37 -17.89
C HIS A 366 2.84 -14.38 -18.88
N LEU A 367 3.44 -13.20 -19.07
CA LEU A 367 2.95 -12.19 -20.02
C LEU A 367 2.94 -12.70 -21.45
N VAL A 368 3.97 -13.43 -21.87
CA VAL A 368 4.10 -14.00 -23.21
C VAL A 368 3.11 -15.16 -23.40
N ALA A 369 3.09 -16.12 -22.48
CA ALA A 369 2.25 -17.30 -22.55
C ALA A 369 0.75 -16.97 -22.53
N SER A 370 0.36 -15.96 -21.72
CA SER A 370 -1.03 -15.49 -21.67
C SER A 370 -1.41 -14.50 -22.77
N GLN A 371 -0.48 -14.18 -23.70
CA GLN A 371 -0.65 -13.21 -24.78
C GLN A 371 -1.04 -11.80 -24.29
N ARG A 372 -0.57 -11.42 -23.10
CA ARG A 372 -0.83 -10.11 -22.48
C ARG A 372 0.26 -9.07 -22.76
N LEU A 373 1.40 -9.47 -23.35
CA LEU A 373 2.45 -8.57 -23.77
C LEU A 373 2.08 -7.96 -25.13
N ALA A 374 1.62 -6.71 -25.13
CA ALA A 374 1.26 -5.99 -26.35
C ALA A 374 2.50 -5.43 -27.08
N GLY A 375 3.54 -5.07 -26.37
CA GLY A 375 4.79 -4.55 -26.92
C GLY A 375 5.86 -4.36 -25.86
N LEU A 376 7.12 -4.43 -26.29
CA LEU A 376 8.30 -4.12 -25.50
C LEU A 376 9.18 -3.19 -26.33
N ILE A 377 9.50 -2.03 -25.78
CA ILE A 377 10.37 -1.03 -26.44
C ILE A 377 11.55 -0.78 -25.52
N ASP A 378 12.76 -1.04 -26.00
CA ASP A 378 14.00 -0.88 -25.23
C ASP A 378 14.65 0.48 -25.57
N PHE A 379 14.99 1.25 -24.54
CA PHE A 379 15.66 2.52 -24.64
C PHE A 379 16.99 2.49 -23.91
N GLU A 380 17.98 3.21 -24.42
CA GLU A 380 19.26 3.43 -23.77
C GLU A 380 19.49 4.94 -23.59
N ASN A 381 19.89 5.38 -22.39
CA ASN A 381 20.06 6.81 -22.05
C ASN A 381 21.44 7.38 -22.54
N ARG A 382 21.95 6.94 -23.71
CA ARG A 382 23.27 7.36 -24.22
C ARG A 382 23.38 8.87 -24.43
N GLU A 383 22.30 9.49 -24.90
CA GLU A 383 22.23 10.92 -25.15
C GLU A 383 21.94 11.75 -23.89
N LYS A 384 21.86 11.09 -22.72
CA LYS A 384 21.57 11.73 -21.42
C LYS A 384 20.28 12.59 -21.45
N LEU A 385 19.26 12.13 -22.14
CA LEU A 385 17.93 12.75 -22.09
C LEU A 385 17.42 12.90 -20.66
N PHE A 386 17.81 11.96 -19.79
CA PHE A 386 17.59 11.99 -18.35
C PHE A 386 18.93 12.14 -17.62
N PRO A 387 19.38 13.37 -17.32
CA PRO A 387 20.73 13.62 -16.78
C PRO A 387 21.04 12.89 -15.45
N ALA A 388 20.00 12.64 -14.65
CA ALA A 388 20.12 11.94 -13.36
C ALA A 388 20.20 10.40 -13.50
N VAL A 389 19.95 9.86 -14.70
CA VAL A 389 20.02 8.41 -14.97
C VAL A 389 21.35 8.08 -15.63
N ASP A 390 22.03 7.02 -15.15
CA ASP A 390 23.29 6.54 -15.74
C ASP A 390 23.10 6.29 -17.24
N SER A 391 24.06 6.76 -18.06
CA SER A 391 23.99 6.63 -19.51
C SER A 391 23.99 5.19 -20.02
N ARG A 392 24.40 4.22 -19.19
CA ARG A 392 24.40 2.78 -19.49
C ARG A 392 23.08 2.09 -19.12
N MET A 393 22.22 2.80 -18.41
CA MET A 393 20.93 2.25 -17.99
C MET A 393 20.05 2.03 -19.22
N LYS A 394 19.47 0.83 -19.30
CA LYS A 394 18.47 0.45 -20.29
C LYS A 394 17.10 0.26 -19.61
N TYR A 395 16.06 0.73 -20.27
CA TYR A 395 14.68 0.67 -19.78
C TYR A 395 13.67 0.60 -20.91
#